data_6f6dd414caef9817fdb7150a60c8f943
#
_entry.id   6f6dd414caef9817fdb7150a60c8f943
#
_cell.length_a   1.000
_cell.length_b   1.000
_cell.length_c   1.000
_cell.angle_alpha   90.00
_cell.angle_beta   90.00
_cell.angle_gamma   90.00
#
_symmetry.space_group_name_H-M   'P 1'
#
loop_
_entity.id
_entity.type
_entity.pdbx_description
1 polymer ?
#
loop_
_entity_poly.entity_id
_entity_poly.type
_entity_poly.pdbx_seq_one_letter_code
_entity_poly.pdbx_strand_id
1 'polypeptide(L)'
;MVRMLPVPVTALPRVQDRMSFLYLEHCVVHREDGALTARNDQGTIRVPAASLVSVFLGPGTSVSHQAMSLLGECGTTAVWVGERGVRYYAHGRSLATSTRLLVEQAARISSPQKRLRVAREMYCMRFSGEDVDGLTMQQLRGREGARVREVYRENSRRTGVPWTRRDYRPDDFEASDPINQALSAAHAALYGVVHGVIVSLGCSPGLGFVHTGHERSFVYDVADLYKAETTIPIAFDVVSEGMDDLTGTTRRRVRDKVFELRIIERTVKDIYRLLEVDDLEDMSVNVVSLWDYQQRAVAGGSNYAGEDAGGW
;
A
#
# COMPACT_ATOMS: atom_id res chain seq x y z
N MET A 1 -15.31 -26.48 -23.31
CA MET A 1 -14.70 -25.39 -22.52
C MET A 1 -15.60 -25.15 -21.32
N VAL A 2 -15.17 -25.54 -20.14
CA VAL A 2 -15.95 -25.29 -18.91
C VAL A 2 -15.77 -23.82 -18.59
N ARG A 3 -16.84 -23.05 -18.74
CA ARG A 3 -16.87 -21.62 -18.42
C ARG A 3 -16.86 -21.49 -16.90
N MET A 4 -15.74 -21.08 -16.31
CA MET A 4 -15.70 -20.79 -14.89
C MET A 4 -16.61 -19.56 -14.64
N LEU A 5 -17.59 -19.73 -13.77
CA LEU A 5 -18.42 -18.63 -13.28
C LEU A 5 -17.53 -17.63 -12.53
N PRO A 6 -17.81 -16.32 -12.60
CA PRO A 6 -17.11 -15.34 -11.79
C PRO A 6 -17.21 -15.71 -10.31
N VAL A 7 -16.10 -15.58 -9.59
CA VAL A 7 -16.09 -15.82 -8.15
C VAL A 7 -17.05 -14.83 -7.48
N PRO A 8 -18.05 -15.30 -6.72
CA PRO A 8 -18.95 -14.39 -6.03
C PRO A 8 -18.13 -13.51 -5.08
N VAL A 9 -18.49 -12.25 -4.96
CA VAL A 9 -17.71 -11.25 -4.23
C VAL A 9 -17.64 -11.55 -2.72
N THR A 10 -18.62 -12.26 -2.15
CA THR A 10 -18.56 -12.83 -0.81
C THR A 10 -17.42 -13.86 -0.64
N ALA A 11 -16.87 -14.36 -1.73
CA ALA A 11 -15.72 -15.27 -1.77
C ALA A 11 -14.41 -14.55 -2.07
N LEU A 12 -14.38 -13.22 -2.24
CA LEU A 12 -13.13 -12.48 -2.36
C LEU A 12 -12.41 -12.44 -1.02
N PRO A 13 -11.07 -12.61 -1.02
CA PRO A 13 -10.29 -12.51 0.21
C PRO A 13 -10.47 -11.13 0.86
N ARG A 14 -10.49 -11.09 2.18
CA ARG A 14 -10.42 -9.82 2.92
C ARG A 14 -9.07 -9.14 2.62
N VAL A 15 -8.99 -7.83 2.84
CA VAL A 15 -7.73 -7.08 2.63
C VAL A 15 -6.55 -7.74 3.33
N GLN A 16 -6.76 -8.21 4.54
CA GLN A 16 -5.73 -8.90 5.35
C GLN A 16 -5.29 -10.27 4.83
N ASP A 17 -6.11 -10.91 3.98
CA ASP A 17 -5.84 -12.23 3.43
C ASP A 17 -5.22 -12.16 2.02
N ARG A 18 -5.01 -10.96 1.50
CA ARG A 18 -4.47 -10.74 0.16
C ARG A 18 -2.94 -10.80 0.13
N MET A 19 -2.41 -11.15 -1.04
CA MET A 19 -0.99 -10.98 -1.33
C MET A 19 -0.60 -9.50 -1.29
N SER A 20 0.70 -9.20 -1.13
CA SER A 20 1.17 -7.84 -0.93
C SER A 20 0.89 -6.91 -2.12
N PHE A 21 1.73 -6.85 -3.11
CA PHE A 21 1.56 -6.00 -4.27
C PHE A 21 2.23 -6.57 -5.52
N LEU A 22 1.85 -6.04 -6.67
CA LEU A 22 2.47 -6.34 -7.96
C LEU A 22 3.01 -5.03 -8.56
N TYR A 23 4.29 -5.00 -8.92
CA TYR A 23 4.87 -3.92 -9.69
C TYR A 23 4.97 -4.32 -11.15
N LEU A 24 4.47 -3.46 -12.04
CA LEU A 24 4.47 -3.64 -13.48
C LEU A 24 5.07 -2.40 -14.16
N GLU A 25 5.97 -2.60 -15.12
CA GLU A 25 6.50 -1.55 -15.98
C GLU A 25 6.74 -2.10 -17.38
N HIS A 26 6.72 -1.21 -18.39
CA HIS A 26 6.93 -1.54 -19.80
C HIS A 26 6.14 -2.76 -20.27
N CYS A 27 4.84 -2.77 -19.97
CA CYS A 27 3.94 -3.87 -20.34
C CYS A 27 2.54 -3.38 -20.67
N VAL A 28 1.75 -4.26 -21.26
CA VAL A 28 0.33 -4.04 -21.53
C VAL A 28 -0.49 -4.91 -20.59
N VAL A 29 -1.37 -4.29 -19.82
CA VAL A 29 -2.20 -4.95 -18.82
C VAL A 29 -3.63 -5.10 -19.34
N HIS A 30 -4.09 -6.33 -19.40
CA HIS A 30 -5.44 -6.70 -19.82
C HIS A 30 -6.15 -7.54 -18.75
N ARG A 31 -7.45 -7.74 -18.96
CA ARG A 31 -8.26 -8.73 -18.24
C ARG A 31 -8.39 -9.98 -19.10
N GLU A 32 -8.16 -11.14 -18.50
CA GLU A 32 -8.44 -12.43 -19.08
C GLU A 32 -9.02 -13.37 -18.02
N ASP A 33 -10.25 -13.86 -18.24
CA ASP A 33 -10.95 -14.79 -17.34
C ASP A 33 -10.91 -14.43 -15.84
N GLY A 34 -11.07 -13.17 -15.48
CA GLY A 34 -11.06 -12.74 -14.09
C GLY A 34 -9.65 -12.57 -13.48
N ALA A 35 -8.60 -12.68 -14.27
CA ALA A 35 -7.23 -12.38 -13.89
C ALA A 35 -6.68 -11.15 -14.62
N LEU A 36 -5.72 -10.49 -14.01
CA LEU A 36 -4.85 -9.53 -14.70
C LEU A 36 -3.81 -10.29 -15.50
N THR A 37 -3.67 -9.92 -16.75
CA THR A 37 -2.62 -10.42 -17.64
C THR A 37 -1.72 -9.26 -18.00
N ALA A 38 -0.44 -9.33 -17.66
CA ALA A 38 0.56 -8.36 -18.06
C ALA A 38 1.52 -8.98 -19.07
N ARG A 39 1.64 -8.36 -20.25
CA ARG A 39 2.44 -8.83 -21.38
C ARG A 39 3.51 -7.81 -21.75
N ASN A 40 4.73 -8.29 -21.95
CA ASN A 40 5.86 -7.53 -22.51
C ASN A 40 6.68 -8.45 -23.44
N ASP A 41 7.86 -7.97 -23.88
CA ASP A 41 8.77 -8.72 -24.77
C ASP A 41 9.38 -9.96 -24.10
N GLN A 42 9.38 -10.02 -22.77
CA GLN A 42 9.92 -11.15 -22.00
C GLN A 42 8.88 -12.27 -21.78
N GLY A 43 7.60 -11.97 -21.98
CA GLY A 43 6.53 -12.95 -21.81
C GLY A 43 5.23 -12.39 -21.29
N THR A 44 4.41 -13.28 -20.75
CA THR A 44 3.10 -12.97 -20.18
C THR A 44 3.00 -13.54 -18.79
N ILE A 45 2.62 -12.70 -17.83
CA ILE A 45 2.24 -13.15 -16.49
C ILE A 45 0.73 -13.02 -16.32
N ARG A 46 0.17 -13.93 -15.51
CA ARG A 46 -1.25 -13.95 -15.17
C ARG A 46 -1.40 -13.97 -13.65
N VAL A 47 -2.10 -12.98 -13.10
CA VAL A 47 -2.25 -12.82 -11.65
C VAL A 47 -3.73 -12.63 -11.30
N PRO A 48 -4.29 -13.45 -10.37
CA PRO A 48 -5.63 -13.23 -9.87
C PRO A 48 -5.74 -11.86 -9.19
N ALA A 49 -6.55 -10.95 -9.73
CA ALA A 49 -6.68 -9.59 -9.18
C ALA A 49 -7.16 -9.61 -7.72
N ALA A 50 -8.03 -10.55 -7.36
CA ALA A 50 -8.54 -10.71 -6.01
C ALA A 50 -7.47 -11.04 -4.95
N SER A 51 -6.29 -11.51 -5.35
CA SER A 51 -5.18 -11.82 -4.44
C SER A 51 -4.28 -10.61 -4.15
N LEU A 52 -4.53 -9.46 -4.78
CA LEU A 52 -3.70 -8.27 -4.67
C LEU A 52 -4.38 -7.19 -3.83
N VAL A 53 -3.63 -6.52 -2.97
CA VAL A 53 -4.05 -5.26 -2.32
C VAL A 53 -3.84 -4.09 -3.25
N SER A 54 -2.68 -4.02 -3.89
CA SER A 54 -2.40 -2.97 -4.85
C SER A 54 -1.53 -3.43 -6.01
N VAL A 55 -1.70 -2.75 -7.13
CA VAL A 55 -0.86 -2.87 -8.32
C VAL A 55 -0.16 -1.54 -8.56
N PHE A 56 1.16 -1.58 -8.62
CA PHE A 56 1.99 -0.44 -8.99
C PHE A 56 2.20 -0.44 -10.49
N LEU A 57 1.79 0.63 -11.13
CA LEU A 57 1.90 0.86 -12.56
C LEU A 57 3.02 1.85 -12.81
N GLY A 58 4.17 1.35 -13.23
CA GLY A 58 5.37 2.11 -13.57
C GLY A 58 5.33 2.64 -15.01
N PRO A 59 6.41 3.35 -15.43
CA PRO A 59 6.53 3.89 -16.78
C PRO A 59 6.33 2.84 -17.88
N GLY A 60 5.81 3.26 -19.03
CA GLY A 60 5.59 2.38 -20.18
C GLY A 60 4.49 1.33 -19.99
N THR A 61 3.70 1.42 -18.91
CA THR A 61 2.57 0.51 -18.67
C THR A 61 1.30 1.07 -19.29
N SER A 62 0.66 0.27 -20.12
CA SER A 62 -0.70 0.54 -20.67
C SER A 62 -1.71 -0.37 -19.98
N VAL A 63 -2.86 0.18 -19.58
CA VAL A 63 -3.90 -0.57 -18.87
C VAL A 63 -5.22 -0.48 -19.64
N SER A 64 -5.82 -1.62 -19.98
CA SER A 64 -7.11 -1.64 -20.63
C SER A 64 -8.25 -1.26 -19.67
N HIS A 65 -9.37 -0.76 -20.23
CA HIS A 65 -10.56 -0.46 -19.43
C HIS A 65 -11.06 -1.69 -18.65
N GLN A 66 -11.04 -2.89 -19.26
CA GLN A 66 -11.46 -4.13 -18.61
C GLN A 66 -10.53 -4.51 -17.43
N ALA A 67 -9.23 -4.25 -17.55
CA ALA A 67 -8.31 -4.46 -16.43
C ALA A 67 -8.59 -3.50 -15.27
N MET A 68 -8.86 -2.22 -15.57
CA MET A 68 -9.26 -1.24 -14.54
C MET A 68 -10.60 -1.60 -13.89
N SER A 69 -11.58 -2.07 -14.68
CA SER A 69 -12.86 -2.58 -14.16
C SER A 69 -12.62 -3.74 -13.18
N LEU A 70 -11.80 -4.72 -13.59
CA LEU A 70 -11.47 -5.86 -12.74
C LEU A 70 -10.78 -5.44 -11.42
N LEU A 71 -9.83 -4.52 -11.48
CA LEU A 71 -9.18 -3.99 -10.27
C LEU A 71 -10.20 -3.33 -9.34
N GLY A 72 -11.10 -2.49 -9.89
CA GLY A 72 -12.20 -1.89 -9.15
C GLY A 72 -13.15 -2.92 -8.55
N GLU A 73 -13.52 -3.92 -9.34
CA GLU A 73 -14.37 -5.05 -8.92
C GLU A 73 -13.77 -5.84 -7.76
N CYS A 74 -12.45 -6.06 -7.76
CA CYS A 74 -11.74 -6.78 -6.71
C CYS A 74 -11.34 -5.90 -5.51
N GLY A 75 -11.60 -4.59 -5.53
CA GLY A 75 -11.13 -3.66 -4.51
C GLY A 75 -9.60 -3.59 -4.45
N THR A 76 -8.93 -3.89 -5.56
CA THR A 76 -7.48 -3.78 -5.70
C THR A 76 -7.13 -2.36 -6.11
N THR A 77 -6.28 -1.69 -5.35
CA THR A 77 -5.89 -0.33 -5.63
C THR A 77 -4.85 -0.28 -6.74
N ALA A 78 -5.13 0.44 -7.82
CA ALA A 78 -4.13 0.80 -8.82
C ALA A 78 -3.38 2.05 -8.35
N VAL A 79 -2.04 1.98 -8.34
CA VAL A 79 -1.18 3.09 -7.93
C VAL A 79 -0.23 3.40 -9.08
N TRP A 80 -0.35 4.59 -9.67
CA TRP A 80 0.57 5.06 -10.69
C TRP A 80 1.82 5.64 -10.03
N VAL A 81 2.96 5.14 -10.44
CA VAL A 81 4.26 5.49 -9.87
C VAL A 81 5.25 5.84 -10.98
N GLY A 82 6.28 6.59 -10.63
CA GLY A 82 7.40 6.86 -11.52
C GLY A 82 8.31 5.65 -11.66
N GLU A 83 9.37 5.85 -12.41
CA GLU A 83 10.41 4.84 -12.62
C GLU A 83 10.85 4.24 -11.28
N ARG A 84 10.94 2.90 -11.26
CA ARG A 84 11.35 2.14 -10.08
C ARG A 84 10.50 2.38 -8.82
N GLY A 85 9.27 2.89 -8.99
CA GLY A 85 8.34 3.12 -7.89
C GLY A 85 8.69 4.31 -6.99
N VAL A 86 9.62 5.18 -7.38
CA VAL A 86 10.14 6.26 -6.52
C VAL A 86 9.18 7.42 -6.36
N ARG A 87 8.34 7.67 -7.34
CA ARG A 87 7.34 8.75 -7.34
C ARG A 87 5.94 8.18 -7.33
N TYR A 88 5.08 8.80 -6.56
CA TYR A 88 3.65 8.55 -6.60
C TYR A 88 2.97 9.62 -7.45
N TYR A 89 2.07 9.22 -8.34
CA TYR A 89 1.31 10.15 -9.18
C TYR A 89 -0.18 10.13 -8.85
N ALA A 90 -0.78 8.95 -8.80
CA ALA A 90 -2.22 8.78 -8.60
C ALA A 90 -2.57 7.40 -8.05
N HIS A 91 -3.79 7.24 -7.59
CA HIS A 91 -4.37 5.93 -7.29
C HIS A 91 -5.83 5.84 -7.76
N GLY A 92 -6.28 4.62 -8.02
CA GLY A 92 -7.67 4.33 -8.34
C GLY A 92 -8.56 4.23 -7.09
N ARG A 93 -9.87 4.21 -7.31
CA ARG A 93 -10.88 4.11 -6.24
C ARG A 93 -10.91 2.71 -5.65
N SER A 94 -11.09 2.62 -4.33
CA SER A 94 -11.41 1.39 -3.60
C SER A 94 -12.92 1.12 -3.59
N LEU A 95 -13.31 -0.14 -3.36
CA LEU A 95 -14.70 -0.57 -3.16
C LEU A 95 -15.21 -0.40 -1.72
N ALA A 96 -14.43 0.19 -0.82
CA ALA A 96 -14.87 0.45 0.56
C ALA A 96 -16.14 1.31 0.55
N THR A 97 -17.23 0.79 1.11
CA THR A 97 -18.54 1.46 1.17
C THR A 97 -18.81 2.09 2.53
N SER A 98 -18.14 1.59 3.58
CA SER A 98 -18.27 2.14 4.94
C SER A 98 -17.42 3.40 5.11
N THR A 99 -18.00 4.45 5.66
CA THR A 99 -17.31 5.70 6.03
C THR A 99 -16.91 5.74 7.50
N ARG A 100 -17.19 4.69 8.29
CA ARG A 100 -16.97 4.66 9.73
C ARG A 100 -15.54 5.02 10.12
N LEU A 101 -14.54 4.34 9.54
CA LEU A 101 -13.14 4.63 9.83
C LEU A 101 -12.72 6.04 9.39
N LEU A 102 -13.26 6.55 8.27
CA LEU A 102 -13.00 7.92 7.82
C LEU A 102 -13.55 8.95 8.80
N VAL A 103 -14.76 8.74 9.31
CA VAL A 103 -15.40 9.62 10.30
C VAL A 103 -14.60 9.63 11.60
N GLU A 104 -14.17 8.46 12.08
CA GLU A 104 -13.34 8.33 13.27
C GLU A 104 -11.95 8.95 13.07
N GLN A 105 -11.34 8.77 11.91
CA GLN A 105 -10.08 9.42 11.55
C GLN A 105 -10.22 10.94 11.61
N ALA A 106 -11.25 11.49 10.96
CA ALA A 106 -11.51 12.93 10.96
C ALA A 106 -11.79 13.48 12.37
N ALA A 107 -12.57 12.77 13.18
CA ALA A 107 -12.88 13.17 14.55
C ALA A 107 -11.64 13.21 15.46
N ARG A 108 -10.68 12.30 15.24
CA ARG A 108 -9.42 12.27 16.02
C ARG A 108 -8.46 13.36 15.59
N ILE A 109 -8.33 13.60 14.29
CA ILE A 109 -7.40 14.62 13.81
C ILE A 109 -7.87 16.03 14.13
N SER A 110 -9.19 16.27 14.20
CA SER A 110 -9.78 17.57 14.51
C SER A 110 -9.65 17.96 15.99
N SER A 111 -9.35 17.01 16.87
CA SER A 111 -9.14 17.25 18.30
C SER A 111 -7.64 17.16 18.64
N PRO A 112 -7.00 18.25 19.10
CA PRO A 112 -5.58 18.23 19.47
C PRO A 112 -5.24 17.16 20.51
N GLN A 113 -6.12 16.91 21.48
CA GLN A 113 -5.92 15.90 22.52
C GLN A 113 -6.00 14.48 21.95
N LYS A 114 -7.03 14.19 21.13
CA LYS A 114 -7.18 12.87 20.48
C LYS A 114 -6.04 12.62 19.51
N ARG A 115 -5.67 13.62 18.72
CA ARG A 115 -4.53 13.54 17.80
C ARG A 115 -3.23 13.21 18.52
N LEU A 116 -2.95 13.89 19.66
CA LEU A 116 -1.75 13.60 20.46
C LEU A 116 -1.78 12.19 21.05
N ARG A 117 -2.96 11.69 21.45
CA ARG A 117 -3.11 10.31 21.93
C ARG A 117 -2.74 9.30 20.83
N VAL A 118 -3.25 9.47 19.61
CA VAL A 118 -2.88 8.61 18.48
C VAL A 118 -1.37 8.68 18.19
N ALA A 119 -0.77 9.87 18.22
CA ALA A 119 0.67 10.02 18.00
C ALA A 119 1.50 9.30 19.07
N ARG A 120 1.08 9.36 20.34
CA ARG A 120 1.73 8.60 21.43
C ARG A 120 1.60 7.09 21.21
N GLU A 121 0.42 6.62 20.83
CA GLU A 121 0.20 5.22 20.51
C GLU A 121 1.10 4.75 19.36
N MET A 122 1.19 5.51 18.27
CA MET A 122 2.11 5.23 17.16
C MET A 122 3.57 5.14 17.63
N TYR A 123 3.96 6.03 18.53
CA TYR A 123 5.32 6.00 19.11
C TYR A 123 5.54 4.72 19.91
N CYS A 124 4.62 4.35 20.81
CA CYS A 124 4.70 3.12 21.60
C CYS A 124 4.74 1.85 20.73
N MET A 125 3.98 1.83 19.63
CA MET A 125 4.00 0.71 18.68
C MET A 125 5.37 0.53 18.00
N ARG A 126 6.08 1.61 17.76
CA ARG A 126 7.42 1.60 17.13
C ARG A 126 8.54 1.33 18.12
N PHE A 127 8.41 1.81 19.35
CA PHE A 127 9.46 1.84 20.37
C PHE A 127 8.91 1.30 21.69
N SER A 128 8.72 -0.01 21.74
CA SER A 128 8.15 -0.69 22.91
C SER A 128 8.96 -0.43 24.19
N GLY A 129 8.25 -0.26 25.29
CA GLY A 129 8.88 -0.07 26.64
C GLY A 129 9.27 1.38 26.95
N GLU A 130 8.97 2.32 26.08
CA GLU A 130 9.21 3.75 26.34
C GLU A 130 7.99 4.41 27.01
N ASP A 131 8.25 5.16 28.08
CA ASP A 131 7.22 6.01 28.68
C ASP A 131 7.06 7.28 27.85
N VAL A 132 5.85 7.47 27.35
CA VAL A 132 5.44 8.63 26.53
C VAL A 132 4.37 9.47 27.20
N ASP A 133 3.95 9.10 28.41
CA ASP A 133 2.95 9.85 29.14
C ASP A 133 3.42 11.28 29.41
N GLY A 134 2.53 12.23 29.20
CA GLY A 134 2.86 13.64 29.36
C GLY A 134 3.68 14.27 28.22
N LEU A 135 4.24 13.52 27.28
CA LEU A 135 5.04 14.11 26.19
C LEU A 135 4.16 14.88 25.20
N THR A 136 4.66 16.05 24.80
CA THR A 136 4.09 16.84 23.73
C THR A 136 4.44 16.27 22.35
N MET A 137 3.73 16.66 21.31
CA MET A 137 4.03 16.29 19.93
C MET A 137 5.48 16.63 19.53
N GLN A 138 6.00 17.77 19.96
CA GLN A 138 7.39 18.16 19.67
C GLN A 138 8.41 17.24 20.35
N GLN A 139 8.16 16.86 21.60
CA GLN A 139 9.01 15.93 22.33
C GLN A 139 8.99 14.53 21.73
N LEU A 140 7.81 14.03 21.31
CA LEU A 140 7.68 12.76 20.59
C LEU A 140 8.50 12.75 19.31
N ARG A 141 8.37 13.78 18.47
CA ARG A 141 9.16 13.93 17.23
C ARG A 141 10.68 13.97 17.49
N GLY A 142 11.09 14.65 18.55
CA GLY A 142 12.50 14.69 18.96
C GLY A 142 13.05 13.33 19.31
N ARG A 143 12.33 12.56 20.14
CA ARG A 143 12.69 11.19 20.52
C ARG A 143 12.67 10.25 19.31
N GLU A 144 11.62 10.33 18.51
CA GLU A 144 11.52 9.55 17.27
C GLU A 144 12.72 9.76 16.35
N GLY A 145 13.10 11.02 16.10
CA GLY A 145 14.26 11.33 15.29
C GLY A 145 15.57 10.78 15.85
N ALA A 146 15.73 10.73 17.17
CA ALA A 146 16.90 10.11 17.80
C ALA A 146 16.92 8.58 17.61
N ARG A 147 15.78 7.92 17.82
CA ARG A 147 15.63 6.45 17.64
C ARG A 147 15.81 6.02 16.20
N VAL A 148 15.21 6.73 15.26
CA VAL A 148 15.37 6.44 13.83
C VAL A 148 16.84 6.59 13.40
N ARG A 149 17.54 7.62 13.86
CA ARG A 149 18.98 7.75 13.58
C ARG A 149 19.78 6.56 14.12
N GLU A 150 19.43 6.03 15.29
CA GLU A 150 20.12 4.85 15.83
C GLU A 150 19.86 3.61 14.97
N VAL A 151 18.64 3.38 14.53
CA VAL A 151 18.29 2.27 13.60
C VAL A 151 19.17 2.33 12.33
N TYR A 152 19.35 3.50 11.75
CA TYR A 152 20.25 3.67 10.59
C TYR A 152 21.71 3.37 10.91
N ARG A 153 22.21 3.87 12.03
CA ARG A 153 23.61 3.62 12.46
C ARG A 153 23.85 2.14 12.76
N GLU A 154 22.90 1.48 13.39
CA GLU A 154 22.99 0.06 13.70
C GLU A 154 23.05 -0.78 12.41
N ASN A 155 22.20 -0.50 11.43
CA ASN A 155 22.23 -1.17 10.15
C ASN A 155 23.52 -0.86 9.36
N SER A 156 24.03 0.37 9.41
CA SER A 156 25.33 0.73 8.83
C SER A 156 26.47 -0.08 9.47
N ARG A 157 26.50 -0.16 10.81
CA ARG A 157 27.52 -0.97 11.52
C ARG A 157 27.40 -2.47 11.19
N ARG A 158 26.18 -3.00 11.15
CA ARG A 158 25.92 -4.41 10.85
C ARG A 158 26.36 -4.83 9.46
N THR A 159 26.16 -3.98 8.46
CA THR A 159 26.41 -4.29 7.04
C THR A 159 27.75 -3.74 6.50
N GLY A 160 28.38 -2.83 7.24
CA GLY A 160 29.56 -2.11 6.76
C GLY A 160 29.25 -1.02 5.70
N VAL A 161 27.97 -0.81 5.36
CA VAL A 161 27.56 0.22 4.39
C VAL A 161 27.68 1.60 5.04
N PRO A 162 28.44 2.54 4.47
CA PRO A 162 28.57 3.89 5.02
C PRO A 162 27.21 4.61 5.07
N TRP A 163 26.93 5.26 6.19
CA TRP A 163 25.72 6.05 6.37
C TRP A 163 26.04 7.41 6.96
N THR A 164 25.61 8.48 6.32
CA THR A 164 25.75 9.84 6.79
C THR A 164 24.41 10.46 7.12
N ARG A 165 23.51 10.49 6.15
CA ARG A 165 22.15 11.06 6.27
C ARG A 165 21.23 10.54 5.19
N ARG A 166 19.93 10.70 5.40
CA ARG A 166 18.94 10.53 4.35
C ARG A 166 19.05 11.69 3.35
N ASP A 167 19.40 11.36 2.11
CA ASP A 167 19.42 12.30 0.97
C ASP A 167 18.36 11.82 -0.05
N TYR A 168 17.26 12.56 -0.12
CA TYR A 168 16.15 12.25 -1.02
C TYR A 168 16.11 13.31 -2.13
N ARG A 169 16.45 12.89 -3.33
CA ARG A 169 16.48 13.73 -4.55
C ARG A 169 15.44 13.21 -5.53
N PRO A 170 14.18 13.67 -5.48
CA PRO A 170 13.16 13.17 -6.37
C PRO A 170 13.41 13.51 -7.85
N ASP A 171 14.17 14.56 -8.14
CA ASP A 171 14.45 15.03 -9.48
C ASP A 171 15.76 14.49 -10.07
N ASP A 172 16.62 13.94 -9.22
CA ASP A 172 17.92 13.37 -9.61
C ASP A 172 18.20 12.13 -8.74
N PHE A 173 17.47 11.06 -9.05
CA PHE A 173 17.58 9.80 -8.31
C PHE A 173 18.95 9.14 -8.45
N GLU A 174 19.56 9.23 -9.64
CA GLU A 174 20.83 8.59 -9.94
C GLU A 174 22.02 9.28 -9.29
N ALA A 175 21.89 10.57 -8.94
CA ALA A 175 22.92 11.29 -8.18
C ALA A 175 22.93 10.94 -6.69
N SER A 176 21.95 10.20 -6.19
CA SER A 176 21.95 9.70 -4.82
C SER A 176 22.92 8.52 -4.66
N ASP A 177 23.55 8.39 -3.51
CA ASP A 177 24.35 7.22 -3.19
C ASP A 177 23.52 5.92 -3.17
N PRO A 178 24.12 4.73 -3.35
CA PRO A 178 23.40 3.47 -3.47
C PRO A 178 22.45 3.19 -2.29
N ILE A 179 22.82 3.54 -1.06
CA ILE A 179 21.95 3.30 0.10
C ILE A 179 20.73 4.21 0.08
N ASN A 180 20.85 5.46 -0.36
CA ASN A 180 19.71 6.36 -0.50
C ASN A 180 18.80 5.96 -1.67
N GLN A 181 19.35 5.40 -2.76
CA GLN A 181 18.56 4.80 -3.84
C GLN A 181 17.78 3.59 -3.34
N ALA A 182 18.43 2.64 -2.66
CA ALA A 182 17.78 1.46 -2.08
C ALA A 182 16.68 1.83 -1.08
N LEU A 183 16.95 2.77 -0.15
CA LEU A 183 15.97 3.27 0.80
C LEU A 183 14.77 3.92 0.11
N SER A 184 14.99 4.67 -0.97
CA SER A 184 13.89 5.29 -1.72
C SER A 184 13.00 4.24 -2.38
N ALA A 185 13.61 3.23 -3.01
CA ALA A 185 12.88 2.11 -3.61
C ALA A 185 12.11 1.28 -2.55
N ALA A 186 12.76 1.00 -1.41
CA ALA A 186 12.16 0.26 -0.32
C ALA A 186 10.95 1.00 0.30
N HIS A 187 11.14 2.28 0.63
CA HIS A 187 10.06 3.09 1.20
C HIS A 187 8.91 3.28 0.23
N ALA A 188 9.17 3.52 -1.06
CA ALA A 188 8.11 3.64 -2.07
C ALA A 188 7.27 2.36 -2.18
N ALA A 189 7.92 1.18 -2.12
CA ALA A 189 7.23 -0.10 -2.11
C ALA A 189 6.32 -0.26 -0.88
N LEU A 190 6.84 0.02 0.32
CA LEU A 190 6.05 -0.03 1.56
C LEU A 190 4.88 0.98 1.55
N TYR A 191 5.14 2.22 1.09
CA TYR A 191 4.08 3.24 0.99
C TYR A 191 2.92 2.79 0.10
N GLY A 192 3.17 2.10 -0.99
CA GLY A 192 2.11 1.61 -1.84
C GLY A 192 1.27 0.52 -1.18
N VAL A 193 1.90 -0.42 -0.47
CA VAL A 193 1.19 -1.45 0.30
C VAL A 193 0.28 -0.80 1.35
N VAL A 194 0.86 0.08 2.18
CA VAL A 194 0.12 0.78 3.24
C VAL A 194 -0.98 1.66 2.64
N HIS A 195 -0.70 2.37 1.54
CA HIS A 195 -1.70 3.17 0.82
C HIS A 195 -2.86 2.30 0.36
N GLY A 196 -2.57 1.15 -0.26
CA GLY A 196 -3.58 0.18 -0.68
C GLY A 196 -4.49 -0.25 0.48
N VAL A 197 -3.92 -0.55 1.64
CA VAL A 197 -4.70 -0.89 2.85
C VAL A 197 -5.55 0.28 3.33
N ILE A 198 -4.97 1.48 3.47
CA ILE A 198 -5.67 2.69 3.93
C ILE A 198 -6.91 2.97 3.08
N VAL A 199 -6.77 2.99 1.75
CA VAL A 199 -7.91 3.27 0.86
C VAL A 199 -8.90 2.11 0.81
N SER A 200 -8.45 0.86 0.94
CA SER A 200 -9.33 -0.31 1.03
C SER A 200 -10.20 -0.30 2.28
N LEU A 201 -9.73 0.32 3.35
CA LEU A 201 -10.48 0.55 4.60
C LEU A 201 -11.35 1.82 4.54
N GLY A 202 -11.33 2.58 3.45
CA GLY A 202 -12.08 3.82 3.29
C GLY A 202 -11.49 5.01 4.05
N CYS A 203 -10.29 4.88 4.63
CA CYS A 203 -9.59 5.99 5.28
C CYS A 203 -9.01 6.99 4.28
N SER A 204 -8.79 8.23 4.71
CA SER A 204 -8.13 9.24 3.91
C SER A 204 -6.61 9.14 4.01
N PRO A 205 -5.87 9.00 2.90
CA PRO A 205 -4.41 9.01 2.90
C PRO A 205 -3.80 10.32 3.41
N GLY A 206 -4.50 11.44 3.25
CA GLY A 206 -4.02 12.78 3.60
C GLY A 206 -4.22 13.19 5.06
N LEU A 207 -5.12 12.52 5.81
CA LEU A 207 -5.43 12.87 7.19
C LEU A 207 -4.48 12.18 8.19
N GLY A 208 -3.22 12.64 8.24
CA GLY A 208 -2.19 12.11 9.15
C GLY A 208 -2.17 12.78 10.52
N PHE A 209 -1.72 12.04 11.53
CA PHE A 209 -1.66 12.46 12.93
C PHE A 209 -0.32 13.10 13.30
N VAL A 210 0.78 12.56 12.80
CA VAL A 210 2.16 13.05 13.00
C VAL A 210 2.58 13.91 11.81
N HIS A 211 2.51 13.35 10.60
CA HIS A 211 2.71 14.09 9.37
C HIS A 211 1.44 14.86 8.99
N THR A 212 1.61 16.07 8.46
CA THR A 212 0.48 16.94 8.06
C THR A 212 0.85 17.78 6.85
N GLY A 213 -0.17 18.19 6.10
CA GLY A 213 0.02 19.09 4.97
C GLY A 213 0.46 18.41 3.67
N HIS A 214 0.44 17.07 3.62
CA HIS A 214 0.76 16.29 2.43
C HIS A 214 -0.36 15.30 2.14
N GLU A 215 -0.64 15.05 0.86
CA GLU A 215 -1.69 14.13 0.39
C GLU A 215 -1.54 12.69 0.92
N ARG A 216 -0.35 12.31 1.38
CA ARG A 216 -0.01 10.99 1.93
C ARG A 216 0.42 11.04 3.40
N SER A 217 -0.02 12.06 4.14
CA SER A 217 0.39 12.22 5.55
C SER A 217 0.10 10.98 6.39
N PHE A 218 -1.10 10.37 6.25
CA PHE A 218 -1.46 9.16 6.98
C PHE A 218 -0.72 7.93 6.48
N VAL A 219 -0.41 7.86 5.18
CA VAL A 219 0.42 6.79 4.62
C VAL A 219 1.81 6.80 5.24
N TYR A 220 2.40 7.98 5.42
CA TYR A 220 3.70 8.11 6.09
C TYR A 220 3.63 7.69 7.55
N ASP A 221 2.61 8.16 8.27
CA ASP A 221 2.39 7.81 9.68
C ASP A 221 2.33 6.29 9.89
N VAL A 222 1.49 5.61 9.11
CA VAL A 222 1.30 4.16 9.24
C VAL A 222 2.52 3.38 8.74
N ALA A 223 3.12 3.79 7.62
CA ALA A 223 4.31 3.12 7.10
C ALA A 223 5.51 3.21 8.06
N ASP A 224 5.61 4.31 8.80
CA ASP A 224 6.67 4.50 9.79
C ASP A 224 6.65 3.47 10.92
N LEU A 225 5.52 2.82 11.17
CA LEU A 225 5.41 1.72 12.13
C LEU A 225 6.30 0.52 11.75
N TYR A 226 6.56 0.33 10.45
CA TYR A 226 7.19 -0.87 9.92
C TYR A 226 8.59 -0.66 9.33
N LYS A 227 9.03 0.59 9.11
CA LYS A 227 10.30 0.88 8.41
C LYS A 227 11.51 0.25 9.08
N ALA A 228 11.57 0.25 10.42
CA ALA A 228 12.70 -0.25 11.18
C ALA A 228 12.90 -1.77 11.04
N GLU A 229 11.81 -2.51 10.85
CA GLU A 229 11.85 -3.97 10.73
C GLU A 229 11.80 -4.47 9.27
N THR A 230 11.51 -3.58 8.31
CA THR A 230 11.34 -3.95 6.91
C THR A 230 12.31 -3.21 6.00
N THR A 231 12.00 -1.97 5.63
CA THR A 231 12.66 -1.26 4.55
C THR A 231 14.08 -0.83 4.86
N ILE A 232 14.37 -0.45 6.11
CA ILE A 232 15.72 0.01 6.48
C ILE A 232 16.71 -1.16 6.43
N PRO A 233 16.50 -2.29 7.14
CA PRO A 233 17.42 -3.43 7.06
C PRO A 233 17.63 -3.93 5.64
N ILE A 234 16.55 -4.10 4.88
CA ILE A 234 16.61 -4.60 3.50
C ILE A 234 17.47 -3.71 2.60
N ALA A 235 17.33 -2.39 2.70
CA ALA A 235 18.11 -1.47 1.88
C ALA A 235 19.62 -1.61 2.17
N PHE A 236 19.99 -1.73 3.44
CA PHE A 236 21.39 -1.94 3.82
C PHE A 236 21.93 -3.29 3.38
N ASP A 237 21.11 -4.36 3.50
CA ASP A 237 21.51 -5.71 3.08
C ASP A 237 21.78 -5.76 1.58
N VAL A 238 20.84 -5.24 0.76
CA VAL A 238 20.98 -5.24 -0.71
C VAL A 238 22.20 -4.47 -1.17
N VAL A 239 22.47 -3.32 -0.53
CA VAL A 239 23.67 -2.52 -0.87
C VAL A 239 24.95 -3.24 -0.47
N SER A 240 24.99 -3.89 0.70
CA SER A 240 26.18 -4.62 1.16
C SER A 240 26.52 -5.83 0.27
N GLU A 241 25.51 -6.42 -0.37
CA GLU A 241 25.67 -7.54 -1.30
C GLU A 241 26.10 -7.14 -2.71
N GLY A 242 26.07 -5.84 -3.05
CA GLY A 242 26.55 -5.32 -4.34
C GLY A 242 25.73 -5.78 -5.54
N MET A 243 24.39 -5.80 -5.43
CA MET A 243 23.51 -6.28 -6.49
C MET A 243 23.47 -5.35 -7.72
N ASP A 244 23.56 -5.91 -8.91
CA ASP A 244 23.49 -5.15 -10.19
C ASP A 244 22.14 -4.43 -10.35
N ASP A 245 21.00 -5.12 -10.09
CA ASP A 245 19.66 -4.53 -10.05
C ASP A 245 19.31 -4.12 -8.62
N LEU A 246 19.94 -3.08 -8.12
CA LEU A 246 19.78 -2.57 -6.75
C LEU A 246 18.30 -2.33 -6.39
N THR A 247 17.61 -1.56 -7.22
CA THR A 247 16.24 -1.13 -6.91
C THR A 247 15.20 -2.21 -7.12
N GLY A 248 15.34 -3.03 -8.16
CA GLY A 248 14.46 -4.18 -8.40
C GLY A 248 14.62 -5.25 -7.33
N THR A 249 15.87 -5.56 -6.93
CA THR A 249 16.14 -6.49 -5.83
C THR A 249 15.58 -5.98 -4.52
N THR A 250 15.75 -4.69 -4.23
CA THR A 250 15.19 -4.06 -3.03
C THR A 250 13.66 -4.21 -3.00
N ARG A 251 12.95 -3.91 -4.09
CA ARG A 251 11.49 -4.06 -4.17
C ARG A 251 11.04 -5.50 -3.96
N ARG A 252 11.73 -6.47 -4.59
CA ARG A 252 11.41 -7.91 -4.41
C ARG A 252 11.55 -8.33 -2.96
N ARG A 253 12.64 -7.95 -2.29
CA ARG A 253 12.86 -8.28 -0.87
C ARG A 253 11.86 -7.61 0.06
N VAL A 254 11.48 -6.35 -0.20
CA VAL A 254 10.41 -5.68 0.56
C VAL A 254 9.09 -6.41 0.40
N ARG A 255 8.72 -6.82 -0.81
CA ARG A 255 7.52 -7.63 -1.05
C ARG A 255 7.54 -8.93 -0.23
N ASP A 256 8.65 -9.65 -0.30
CA ASP A 256 8.80 -10.93 0.40
C ASP A 256 8.73 -10.73 1.93
N LYS A 257 9.34 -9.64 2.43
CA LYS A 257 9.30 -9.29 3.86
C LYS A 257 7.91 -8.83 4.31
N VAL A 258 7.19 -8.09 3.48
CA VAL A 258 5.78 -7.71 3.72
C VAL A 258 4.92 -8.95 3.90
N PHE A 259 5.13 -9.97 3.08
CA PHE A 259 4.42 -11.25 3.20
C PHE A 259 4.85 -12.02 4.47
N GLU A 260 6.16 -12.20 4.69
CA GLU A 260 6.73 -12.90 5.86
C GLU A 260 6.20 -12.33 7.19
N LEU A 261 6.22 -11.01 7.34
CA LEU A 261 5.80 -10.33 8.55
C LEU A 261 4.30 -10.03 8.61
N ARG A 262 3.52 -10.48 7.61
CA ARG A 262 2.08 -10.24 7.51
C ARG A 262 1.72 -8.75 7.66
N ILE A 263 2.50 -7.87 7.00
CA ILE A 263 2.38 -6.41 7.16
C ILE A 263 0.99 -5.92 6.78
N ILE A 264 0.34 -6.49 5.76
CA ILE A 264 -1.01 -6.10 5.35
C ILE A 264 -2.01 -6.32 6.49
N GLU A 265 -2.00 -7.52 7.08
CA GLU A 265 -2.89 -7.87 8.19
C GLU A 265 -2.60 -7.01 9.43
N ARG A 266 -1.31 -6.81 9.74
CA ARG A 266 -0.89 -5.93 10.84
C ARG A 266 -1.37 -4.50 10.60
N THR A 267 -1.20 -3.98 9.39
CA THR A 267 -1.66 -2.62 9.03
C THR A 267 -3.15 -2.44 9.24
N VAL A 268 -3.98 -3.43 8.88
CA VAL A 268 -5.42 -3.40 9.17
C VAL A 268 -5.66 -3.29 10.67
N LYS A 269 -5.10 -4.20 11.46
CA LYS A 269 -5.25 -4.23 12.92
C LYS A 269 -4.76 -2.93 13.59
N ASP A 270 -3.62 -2.44 13.15
CA ASP A 270 -2.99 -1.24 13.69
C ASP A 270 -3.84 0.01 13.39
N ILE A 271 -4.45 0.12 12.20
CA ILE A 271 -5.37 1.22 11.88
C ILE A 271 -6.62 1.16 12.76
N TYR A 272 -7.22 -0.01 12.95
CA TYR A 272 -8.36 -0.17 13.87
C TYR A 272 -8.01 0.23 15.30
N ARG A 273 -6.86 -0.23 15.80
CA ARG A 273 -6.31 0.13 17.12
C ARG A 273 -6.08 1.63 17.26
N LEU A 274 -5.42 2.28 16.29
CA LEU A 274 -5.15 3.72 16.31
C LEU A 274 -6.42 4.56 16.27
N LEU A 275 -7.45 4.09 15.58
CA LEU A 275 -8.74 4.76 15.49
C LEU A 275 -9.70 4.33 16.62
N GLU A 276 -9.26 3.45 17.55
CA GLU A 276 -10.07 2.94 18.68
C GLU A 276 -11.46 2.48 18.20
N VAL A 277 -11.48 1.74 17.09
CA VAL A 277 -12.70 1.18 16.52
C VAL A 277 -12.73 -0.31 16.83
N ASP A 278 -13.73 -0.74 17.60
CA ASP A 278 -13.91 -2.15 17.94
C ASP A 278 -14.22 -2.99 16.70
N ASP A 279 -13.77 -4.23 16.75
CA ASP A 279 -13.43 -5.14 15.70
C ASP A 279 -14.51 -5.45 14.65
N LEU A 280 -14.10 -5.59 13.46
CA LEU A 280 -14.22 -6.61 12.41
C LEU A 280 -15.63 -7.18 12.04
N GLU A 281 -16.67 -7.09 12.86
CA GLU A 281 -18.00 -7.56 12.47
C GLU A 281 -18.65 -6.68 11.38
N ASP A 282 -18.19 -5.43 11.23
CA ASP A 282 -18.67 -4.45 10.25
C ASP A 282 -17.82 -4.33 8.97
N MET A 283 -16.85 -5.20 8.78
CA MET A 283 -16.27 -5.36 7.45
C MET A 283 -17.19 -6.18 6.53
N SER A 284 -18.47 -5.85 6.53
CA SER A 284 -19.29 -6.11 5.37
C SER A 284 -18.72 -5.22 4.25
N VAL A 285 -17.78 -5.76 3.50
CA VAL A 285 -17.58 -5.31 2.14
C VAL A 285 -18.94 -5.50 1.50
N ASN A 286 -19.74 -4.45 1.42
CA ASN A 286 -20.95 -4.46 0.61
C ASN A 286 -20.49 -4.53 -0.83
N VAL A 287 -20.40 -5.72 -1.25
CA VAL A 287 -19.90 -6.10 -2.51
C VAL A 287 -20.95 -5.78 -3.53
N VAL A 288 -20.62 -4.87 -4.42
CA VAL A 288 -21.27 -4.82 -5.72
C VAL A 288 -21.00 -6.17 -6.37
N SER A 289 -22.04 -7.01 -6.45
CA SER A 289 -21.93 -8.29 -7.13
C SER A 289 -21.51 -8.06 -8.55
N LEU A 290 -20.46 -8.74 -8.99
CA LEU A 290 -19.98 -8.65 -10.35
C LEU A 290 -21.04 -9.16 -11.31
N TRP A 291 -21.31 -8.38 -12.33
CA TRP A 291 -22.21 -8.79 -13.37
C TRP A 291 -21.52 -9.78 -14.31
N ASP A 292 -22.10 -10.98 -14.39
CA ASP A 292 -21.88 -11.87 -15.52
C ASP A 292 -22.82 -11.45 -16.64
N TYR A 293 -22.28 -11.23 -17.82
CA TYR A 293 -23.07 -10.76 -18.98
C TYR A 293 -24.20 -11.73 -19.40
N GLN A 294 -24.32 -12.87 -18.75
CA GLN A 294 -25.44 -13.81 -18.86
C GLN A 294 -26.48 -13.67 -17.75
N GLN A 295 -26.22 -12.92 -16.69
CA GLN A 295 -27.17 -12.70 -15.58
C GLN A 295 -27.81 -11.33 -15.69
N ARG A 296 -29.13 -11.27 -15.56
CA ARG A 296 -29.91 -10.05 -15.81
C ARG A 296 -29.97 -9.07 -14.63
N ALA A 297 -29.60 -9.46 -13.45
CA ALA A 297 -29.58 -8.59 -12.30
C ALA A 297 -28.57 -9.07 -11.26
N VAL A 298 -27.88 -8.12 -10.63
CA VAL A 298 -26.92 -8.34 -9.57
C VAL A 298 -27.17 -7.34 -8.46
N ALA A 299 -26.98 -7.74 -7.22
CA ALA A 299 -27.20 -6.87 -6.08
C ALA A 299 -26.36 -5.59 -6.22
N GLY A 300 -26.98 -4.43 -6.28
CA GLY A 300 -26.34 -3.12 -6.40
C GLY A 300 -25.93 -2.67 -7.81
N GLY A 301 -26.30 -3.37 -8.87
CA GLY A 301 -26.00 -2.99 -10.24
C GLY A 301 -27.20 -3.10 -11.18
N SER A 302 -27.17 -2.34 -12.29
CA SER A 302 -28.10 -2.48 -13.42
C SER A 302 -27.39 -3.13 -14.60
N ASN A 303 -28.06 -4.11 -15.21
CA ASN A 303 -27.56 -4.75 -16.41
C ASN A 303 -27.99 -3.96 -17.65
N TYR A 304 -27.05 -3.30 -18.30
CA TYR A 304 -27.29 -2.54 -19.53
C TYR A 304 -27.10 -3.35 -20.84
N ALA A 305 -26.70 -4.62 -20.75
CA ALA A 305 -26.41 -5.44 -21.92
C ALA A 305 -27.65 -6.06 -22.58
N GLY A 306 -28.85 -5.78 -22.11
CA GLY A 306 -30.10 -6.32 -22.62
C GLY A 306 -30.85 -5.40 -23.59
N GLU A 307 -30.49 -4.12 -23.71
CA GLU A 307 -31.27 -3.15 -24.50
C GLU A 307 -30.62 -2.74 -25.83
N ASP A 308 -29.33 -3.05 -26.08
CA ASP A 308 -28.61 -2.65 -27.28
C ASP A 308 -28.14 -3.81 -28.19
N ALA A 309 -28.86 -4.93 -28.22
CA ALA A 309 -28.59 -5.98 -29.21
C ALA A 309 -29.30 -5.68 -30.59
N GLY A 310 -29.52 -4.42 -30.87
CA GLY A 310 -30.12 -3.95 -32.11
C GLY A 310 -29.45 -2.69 -32.61
N GLY A 311 -28.37 -2.84 -33.37
CA GLY A 311 -27.84 -1.80 -34.22
C GLY A 311 -26.56 -1.12 -33.77
N TRP A 312 -25.43 -1.63 -34.27
CA TRP A 312 -24.38 -0.93 -35.03
C TRP A 312 -23.46 -1.97 -35.67
#